data_3d78de8c3babfee3d848ebd8fc235b8b
#
_entry.id   3d78de8c3babfee3d848ebd8fc235b8b
#
_cell.length_a   1.000
_cell.length_b   1.000
_cell.length_c   1.000
_cell.angle_alpha   90.00
_cell.angle_beta   90.00
_cell.angle_gamma   90.00
#
_symmetry.space_group_name_H-M   'P 1'
#
loop_
_entity.id
_entity.type
_entity.pdbx_description
1 polymer ?
#
loop_
_entity_poly.entity_id
_entity_poly.type
_entity_poly.pdbx_seq_one_letter_code
_entity_poly.pdbx_strand_id
1 'polypeptide(L)'
;MNRRSFLAKGVALGAGLTAWPRFAGAAQEGPGDWKGVVVSTSKLNAPAKGSIPIAFPVSEGATVIDFAGPWDVFVSVMIPERGPEMADQMPFDVFTVSEKLDPVTVEGGMKLIPNYTFETAPACKVAVVGAQRGSEKLQSWLRKIASSADVTMSVCTGVTQLAKAGLLAGKSATIHNDYYDSFAKGYPNIDLRRNVRFVENEKISTSGGETCGIDLSLRVVDRYFGRAVAERTAKFIAFNGKGWIV
;
A
#
# COMPACT_ATOMS: atom_id res chain seq x y z
N MET A 1 1.15 29.73 13.96
CA MET A 1 2.60 29.98 13.92
C MET A 1 3.07 29.98 12.48
N ASN A 2 3.57 31.10 11.99
CA ASN A 2 3.82 31.31 10.55
C ASN A 2 5.25 30.83 10.20
N ARG A 3 5.40 30.04 9.12
CA ARG A 3 6.68 29.46 8.66
C ARG A 3 7.83 30.48 8.46
N ARG A 4 7.52 31.76 8.34
CA ARG A 4 8.51 32.85 8.17
C ARG A 4 9.25 33.25 9.43
N SER A 5 8.80 32.88 10.62
CA SER A 5 9.47 33.21 11.90
C SER A 5 10.54 32.19 12.35
N PHE A 6 10.66 31.06 11.68
CA PHE A 6 11.65 30.03 12.01
C PHE A 6 13.04 30.28 11.37
N LEU A 7 13.10 31.06 10.29
CA LEU A 7 14.34 31.33 9.54
C LEU A 7 15.12 32.57 9.99
N ALA A 8 14.61 33.35 10.94
CA ALA A 8 15.21 34.64 11.33
C ALA A 8 16.06 34.64 12.63
N LYS A 9 16.25 33.48 13.28
CA LYS A 9 17.08 33.39 14.50
C LYS A 9 18.06 32.21 14.40
N GLY A 10 19.15 32.42 13.70
CA GLY A 10 20.19 31.38 13.63
C GLY A 10 21.38 31.74 12.79
N VAL A 11 21.90 32.96 12.91
CA VAL A 11 23.25 33.26 12.42
C VAL A 11 24.07 33.80 13.56
N ALA A 12 24.85 32.93 14.20
CA ALA A 12 26.16 33.26 14.76
C ALA A 12 26.85 31.98 15.28
N LEU A 13 28.03 31.75 14.72
CA LEU A 13 29.20 31.11 15.30
C LEU A 13 29.24 29.58 15.46
N GLY A 14 30.16 29.02 14.69
CA GLY A 14 30.76 27.72 14.99
C GLY A 14 31.16 26.96 13.74
N ALA A 15 32.36 27.23 13.20
CA ALA A 15 32.99 26.34 12.21
C ALA A 15 33.32 25.02 12.89
N GLY A 16 32.37 24.09 12.82
CA GLY A 16 32.53 22.69 13.14
C GLY A 16 31.99 21.92 11.95
N LEU A 17 32.86 21.47 11.05
CA LEU A 17 32.57 20.48 10.03
C LEU A 17 32.22 19.16 10.72
N THR A 18 31.02 19.04 11.27
CA THR A 18 30.46 17.73 11.55
C THR A 18 30.09 17.13 10.19
N ALA A 19 30.93 16.23 9.71
CA ALA A 19 30.61 15.38 8.58
C ALA A 19 29.25 14.71 8.89
N TRP A 20 28.22 15.06 8.15
CA TRP A 20 27.02 14.25 8.10
C TRP A 20 27.46 12.84 7.72
N PRO A 21 26.99 11.80 8.42
CA PRO A 21 27.27 10.45 7.97
C PRO A 21 26.84 10.42 6.50
N ARG A 22 27.81 10.18 5.60
CA ARG A 22 27.49 9.79 4.24
C ARG A 22 26.71 8.51 4.41
N PHE A 23 25.39 8.57 4.22
CA PHE A 23 24.62 7.39 3.89
C PHE A 23 25.33 6.83 2.66
N ALA A 24 26.04 5.72 2.86
CA ALA A 24 26.55 4.95 1.74
C ALA A 24 25.32 4.70 0.88
N GLY A 25 25.31 5.28 -0.32
CA GLY A 25 24.16 5.20 -1.19
C GLY A 25 23.78 3.74 -1.32
N ALA A 26 22.59 3.39 -0.88
CA ALA A 26 21.99 2.13 -1.29
C ALA A 26 22.09 2.17 -2.81
N ALA A 27 22.89 1.27 -3.38
CA ALA A 27 22.97 1.10 -4.81
C ALA A 27 21.54 1.01 -5.29
N GLN A 28 21.15 1.84 -6.25
CA GLN A 28 19.92 1.63 -6.99
C GLN A 28 20.09 0.26 -7.65
N GLU A 29 19.61 -0.77 -6.95
CA GLU A 29 19.54 -2.10 -7.51
C GLU A 29 18.65 -1.99 -8.73
N GLY A 30 19.22 -2.37 -9.88
CA GLY A 30 18.48 -2.56 -11.13
C GLY A 30 17.29 -3.49 -10.91
N PRO A 31 16.51 -3.85 -11.93
CA PRO A 31 15.35 -4.72 -11.78
C PRO A 31 15.77 -5.92 -10.93
N GLY A 32 15.18 -6.01 -9.72
CA GLY A 32 15.61 -6.96 -8.68
C GLY A 32 15.69 -8.36 -9.26
N ASP A 33 16.67 -9.14 -8.83
CA ASP A 33 16.70 -10.56 -9.13
C ASP A 33 15.50 -11.23 -8.44
N TRP A 34 14.41 -11.39 -9.19
CA TRP A 34 13.15 -11.99 -8.74
C TRP A 34 13.27 -13.48 -8.42
N LYS A 35 14.48 -14.04 -8.44
CA LYS A 35 14.74 -15.43 -8.07
C LYS A 35 14.33 -15.69 -6.62
N GLY A 36 13.29 -16.50 -6.45
CA GLY A 36 12.76 -16.86 -5.15
C GLY A 36 11.69 -15.94 -4.58
N VAL A 37 11.23 -14.93 -5.34
CA VAL A 37 10.06 -14.14 -4.95
C VAL A 37 8.79 -14.96 -5.16
N VAL A 38 7.93 -14.97 -4.14
CA VAL A 38 6.61 -15.58 -4.23
C VAL A 38 5.69 -14.60 -4.96
N VAL A 39 5.27 -14.96 -6.16
CA VAL A 39 4.29 -14.19 -6.96
C VAL A 39 3.11 -15.08 -7.33
N SER A 40 1.92 -14.50 -7.29
CA SER A 40 0.71 -15.19 -7.72
C SER A 40 0.60 -15.17 -9.25
N THR A 41 0.39 -16.32 -9.84
CA THR A 41 0.07 -16.46 -11.27
C THR A 41 -1.43 -16.41 -11.55
N SER A 42 -2.27 -16.40 -10.51
CA SER A 42 -3.72 -16.40 -10.66
C SER A 42 -4.24 -15.06 -11.18
N LYS A 43 -5.05 -15.12 -12.22
CA LYS A 43 -5.83 -13.96 -12.66
C LYS A 43 -6.98 -13.71 -11.69
N LEU A 44 -7.39 -12.45 -11.59
CA LEU A 44 -8.55 -12.02 -10.83
C LEU A 44 -9.73 -11.81 -11.80
N ASN A 45 -10.93 -12.07 -11.31
CA ASN A 45 -12.13 -11.96 -12.14
C ASN A 45 -12.75 -10.58 -11.99
N ALA A 46 -12.53 -9.72 -12.98
CA ALA A 46 -13.22 -8.45 -13.05
C ALA A 46 -14.69 -8.64 -13.50
N PRO A 47 -15.66 -7.94 -12.90
CA PRO A 47 -17.02 -7.94 -13.40
C PRO A 47 -17.07 -7.28 -14.78
N ALA A 48 -17.91 -7.79 -15.67
CA ALA A 48 -18.08 -7.21 -17.00
C ALA A 48 -18.64 -5.78 -16.95
N LYS A 49 -19.47 -5.49 -15.95
CA LYS A 49 -20.05 -4.17 -15.64
C LYS A 49 -19.99 -3.91 -14.14
N GLY A 50 -20.12 -2.65 -13.77
CA GLY A 50 -20.03 -2.21 -12.39
C GLY A 50 -18.58 -2.06 -11.91
N SER A 51 -18.39 -1.70 -10.65
CA SER A 51 -17.09 -1.40 -10.06
C SER A 51 -16.55 -2.53 -9.20
N ILE A 52 -15.26 -2.51 -8.99
CA ILE A 52 -14.52 -3.35 -8.03
C ILE A 52 -14.27 -2.47 -6.79
N PRO A 53 -14.95 -2.72 -5.65
CA PRO A 53 -14.80 -1.90 -4.46
C PRO A 53 -13.43 -2.14 -3.80
N ILE A 54 -12.71 -1.04 -3.51
CA ILE A 54 -11.41 -1.07 -2.85
C ILE A 54 -11.47 -0.27 -1.55
N ALA A 55 -11.17 -0.93 -0.44
CA ALA A 55 -11.17 -0.33 0.88
C ALA A 55 -9.76 0.05 1.32
N PHE A 56 -9.63 1.26 1.85
CA PHE A 56 -8.42 1.78 2.46
C PHE A 56 -8.68 2.02 3.95
N PRO A 57 -8.37 1.05 4.84
CA PRO A 57 -8.46 1.29 6.26
C PRO A 57 -7.39 2.30 6.69
N VAL A 58 -7.84 3.33 7.40
CA VAL A 58 -7.01 4.42 7.91
C VAL A 58 -7.22 4.63 9.39
N SER A 59 -6.14 4.87 10.12
CA SER A 59 -6.16 5.23 11.54
C SER A 59 -5.11 6.29 11.85
N GLU A 60 -5.06 6.77 13.09
CA GLU A 60 -4.09 7.76 13.53
C GLU A 60 -2.65 7.40 13.11
N GLY A 61 -1.93 8.39 12.58
CA GLY A 61 -0.55 8.26 12.14
C GLY A 61 -0.37 7.45 10.85
N ALA A 62 -1.44 7.22 10.06
CA ALA A 62 -1.29 6.52 8.78
C ALA A 62 -0.31 7.26 7.86
N THR A 63 0.64 6.53 7.29
CA THR A 63 1.62 7.08 6.33
C THR A 63 0.91 7.41 5.03
N VAL A 64 1.01 8.67 4.60
CA VAL A 64 0.19 9.20 3.49
C VAL A 64 0.45 8.49 2.18
N ILE A 65 1.72 8.28 1.81
CA ILE A 65 2.07 7.64 0.53
C ILE A 65 1.59 6.18 0.46
N ASP A 66 1.48 5.49 1.60
CA ASP A 66 1.09 4.08 1.66
C ASP A 66 -0.36 3.85 1.23
N PHE A 67 -1.23 4.85 1.40
CA PHE A 67 -2.60 4.78 0.90
C PHE A 67 -2.81 5.67 -0.34
N ALA A 68 -2.22 6.85 -0.40
CA ALA A 68 -2.41 7.77 -1.51
C ALA A 68 -1.79 7.26 -2.82
N GLY A 69 -0.62 6.61 -2.76
CA GLY A 69 0.02 6.00 -3.93
C GLY A 69 -0.84 4.90 -4.56
N PRO A 70 -1.24 3.86 -3.81
CA PRO A 70 -2.20 2.86 -4.28
C PRO A 70 -3.55 3.43 -4.73
N TRP A 71 -4.09 4.41 -3.99
CA TRP A 71 -5.32 5.11 -4.34
C TRP A 71 -5.24 5.70 -5.74
N ASP A 72 -4.18 6.47 -5.99
CA ASP A 72 -3.98 7.13 -7.28
C ASP A 72 -3.83 6.12 -8.44
N VAL A 73 -3.16 4.99 -8.21
CA VAL A 73 -3.10 3.90 -9.20
C VAL A 73 -4.51 3.43 -9.57
N PHE A 74 -5.36 3.11 -8.58
CA PHE A 74 -6.67 2.51 -8.86
C PHE A 74 -7.64 3.50 -9.50
N VAL A 75 -7.68 4.76 -9.07
CA VAL A 75 -8.57 5.78 -9.68
C VAL A 75 -8.10 6.20 -11.07
N SER A 76 -6.86 5.93 -11.42
CA SER A 76 -6.29 6.25 -12.74
C SER A 76 -6.48 5.16 -13.79
N VAL A 77 -7.07 4.00 -13.42
CA VAL A 77 -7.33 2.94 -14.38
C VAL A 77 -8.49 3.31 -15.28
N MET A 78 -8.24 3.32 -16.59
CA MET A 78 -9.27 3.55 -17.60
C MET A 78 -9.29 2.41 -18.62
N ILE A 79 -10.50 1.90 -18.90
CA ILE A 79 -10.76 0.83 -19.86
C ILE A 79 -11.93 1.26 -20.75
N PRO A 80 -11.65 1.98 -21.86
CA PRO A 80 -12.68 2.52 -22.76
C PRO A 80 -13.66 1.46 -23.30
N GLU A 81 -13.18 0.22 -23.44
CA GLU A 81 -13.94 -0.89 -23.97
C GLU A 81 -15.08 -1.35 -23.04
N ARG A 82 -15.14 -0.89 -21.79
CA ARG A 82 -16.20 -1.25 -20.82
C ARG A 82 -17.53 -0.53 -21.07
N GLY A 83 -17.51 0.61 -21.73
CA GLY A 83 -18.74 1.35 -22.03
C GLY A 83 -18.50 2.79 -22.48
N PRO A 84 -19.55 3.48 -22.94
CA PRO A 84 -19.45 4.84 -23.44
C PRO A 84 -19.29 5.90 -22.30
N GLU A 85 -19.82 5.58 -21.13
CA GLU A 85 -19.79 6.51 -20.00
C GLU A 85 -18.47 6.42 -19.23
N MET A 86 -17.98 7.54 -18.73
CA MET A 86 -16.75 7.61 -17.92
C MET A 86 -16.81 6.66 -16.72
N ALA A 87 -17.96 6.58 -16.05
CA ALA A 87 -18.17 5.70 -14.91
C ALA A 87 -18.01 4.21 -15.26
N ASP A 88 -18.37 3.81 -16.47
CA ASP A 88 -18.19 2.43 -16.94
C ASP A 88 -16.71 2.12 -17.19
N GLN A 89 -15.97 3.13 -17.67
CA GLN A 89 -14.55 3.01 -18.02
C GLN A 89 -13.62 2.96 -16.81
N MET A 90 -14.08 3.47 -15.65
CA MET A 90 -13.35 3.48 -14.39
C MET A 90 -13.76 2.27 -13.53
N PRO A 91 -13.01 1.15 -13.57
CA PRO A 91 -13.47 -0.10 -12.99
C PRO A 91 -13.35 -0.20 -11.46
N PHE A 92 -12.66 0.72 -10.81
CA PHE A 92 -12.44 0.67 -9.38
C PHE A 92 -13.23 1.77 -8.65
N ASP A 93 -13.89 1.36 -7.56
CA ASP A 93 -14.56 2.26 -6.62
C ASP A 93 -13.78 2.25 -5.30
N VAL A 94 -13.14 3.36 -4.97
CA VAL A 94 -12.22 3.47 -3.85
C VAL A 94 -12.85 4.23 -2.69
N PHE A 95 -12.66 3.72 -1.47
CA PHE A 95 -13.20 4.38 -0.27
C PHE A 95 -12.30 4.14 0.95
N THR A 96 -12.35 5.08 1.88
CA THR A 96 -11.64 4.98 3.15
C THR A 96 -12.56 4.43 4.25
N VAL A 97 -11.97 3.63 5.15
CA VAL A 97 -12.67 3.02 6.28
C VAL A 97 -11.90 3.28 7.55
N SER A 98 -12.59 3.60 8.64
CA SER A 98 -11.95 3.78 9.94
C SER A 98 -12.82 3.23 11.08
N GLU A 99 -12.36 3.37 12.30
CA GLU A 99 -13.12 2.98 13.49
C GLU A 99 -14.31 3.90 13.75
N LYS A 100 -14.18 5.17 13.35
CA LYS A 100 -15.19 6.23 13.48
C LYS A 100 -15.18 7.12 12.25
N LEU A 101 -16.22 7.94 12.08
CA LEU A 101 -16.28 8.96 11.02
C LEU A 101 -15.63 10.30 11.42
N ASP A 102 -15.09 10.40 12.64
CA ASP A 102 -14.33 11.56 13.05
C ASP A 102 -13.07 11.72 12.18
N PRO A 103 -12.59 12.97 11.97
CA PRO A 103 -11.35 13.19 11.24
C PRO A 103 -10.16 12.46 11.85
N VAL A 104 -9.50 11.63 11.08
CA VAL A 104 -8.26 10.92 11.43
C VAL A 104 -7.07 11.82 11.14
N THR A 105 -6.15 11.98 12.09
CA THR A 105 -4.89 12.70 11.87
C THR A 105 -3.85 11.72 11.34
N VAL A 106 -3.50 11.86 10.08
CA VAL A 106 -2.48 11.05 9.42
C VAL A 106 -1.10 11.72 9.52
N GLU A 107 -0.09 11.11 8.94
CA GLU A 107 1.29 11.61 8.96
C GLU A 107 1.39 13.08 8.54
N GLY A 108 2.32 13.81 9.15
CA GLY A 108 2.51 15.24 8.89
C GLY A 108 1.38 16.14 9.39
N GLY A 109 0.39 15.62 10.12
CA GLY A 109 -0.73 16.37 10.69
C GLY A 109 -1.88 16.63 9.71
N MET A 110 -1.88 16.00 8.53
CA MET A 110 -3.00 16.06 7.60
C MET A 110 -4.22 15.36 8.22
N LYS A 111 -5.41 15.90 8.01
CA LYS A 111 -6.68 15.30 8.47
C LYS A 111 -7.43 14.69 7.30
N LEU A 112 -7.93 13.48 7.49
CA LEU A 112 -8.74 12.75 6.54
C LEU A 112 -10.06 12.36 7.23
N ILE A 113 -11.18 12.62 6.56
CA ILE A 113 -12.51 12.17 7.01
C ILE A 113 -12.80 10.84 6.30
N PRO A 114 -12.99 9.72 7.05
CA PRO A 114 -13.31 8.43 6.46
C PRO A 114 -14.70 8.42 5.80
N ASN A 115 -14.85 7.63 4.73
CA ASN A 115 -16.15 7.44 4.08
C ASN A 115 -17.09 6.56 4.91
N TYR A 116 -16.53 5.53 5.58
CA TYR A 116 -17.29 4.52 6.32
C TYR A 116 -16.59 4.14 7.62
N THR A 117 -17.37 3.55 8.56
CA THR A 117 -16.81 2.79 9.68
C THR A 117 -16.60 1.33 9.28
N PHE A 118 -15.86 0.55 10.11
CA PHE A 118 -15.72 -0.90 9.89
C PHE A 118 -17.05 -1.65 9.90
N GLU A 119 -18.08 -1.12 10.58
CA GLU A 119 -19.42 -1.69 10.67
C GLU A 119 -20.28 -1.36 9.45
N THR A 120 -20.10 -0.15 8.88
CA THR A 120 -20.96 0.37 7.79
C THR A 120 -20.32 0.23 6.40
N ALA A 121 -19.03 -0.15 6.35
CA ALA A 121 -18.31 -0.29 5.08
C ALA A 121 -18.98 -1.33 4.16
N PRO A 122 -19.14 -1.00 2.88
CA PRO A 122 -19.58 -1.99 1.90
C PRO A 122 -18.57 -3.13 1.77
N ALA A 123 -19.00 -4.26 1.24
CA ALA A 123 -18.09 -5.35 0.92
C ALA A 123 -17.02 -4.88 -0.09
N CYS A 124 -15.76 -5.19 0.17
CA CYS A 124 -14.67 -4.85 -0.76
C CYS A 124 -14.08 -6.10 -1.41
N LYS A 125 -13.52 -5.90 -2.59
CA LYS A 125 -12.76 -6.91 -3.34
C LYS A 125 -11.26 -6.78 -3.12
N VAL A 126 -10.80 -5.57 -2.84
CA VAL A 126 -9.41 -5.29 -2.47
C VAL A 126 -9.39 -4.47 -1.19
N ALA A 127 -8.47 -4.79 -0.29
CA ALA A 127 -8.17 -3.96 0.87
C ALA A 127 -6.68 -3.58 0.86
N VAL A 128 -6.37 -2.30 1.06
CA VAL A 128 -5.00 -1.76 1.07
C VAL A 128 -4.67 -1.21 2.44
N VAL A 129 -3.77 -1.87 3.15
CA VAL A 129 -3.43 -1.59 4.55
C VAL A 129 -2.05 -0.93 4.61
N GLY A 130 -1.99 0.39 4.73
CA GLY A 130 -0.76 1.15 4.92
C GLY A 130 -0.21 1.08 6.35
N ALA A 131 0.98 1.61 6.55
CA ALA A 131 1.56 1.83 7.87
C ALA A 131 0.65 2.75 8.69
N GLN A 132 0.28 2.33 9.89
CA GLN A 132 -0.63 3.03 10.78
C GLN A 132 -0.62 2.45 12.19
N ARG A 133 -1.19 3.15 13.17
CA ARG A 133 -1.31 2.62 14.53
C ARG A 133 -2.15 1.35 14.56
N GLY A 134 -3.30 1.36 13.91
CA GLY A 134 -4.27 0.27 13.90
C GLY A 134 -4.96 0.04 15.25
N SER A 135 -5.86 -0.93 15.29
CA SER A 135 -6.61 -1.32 16.49
C SER A 135 -7.08 -2.77 16.37
N GLU A 136 -7.57 -3.35 17.47
CA GLU A 136 -8.21 -4.68 17.44
C GLU A 136 -9.45 -4.71 16.54
N LYS A 137 -10.18 -3.59 16.43
CA LYS A 137 -11.31 -3.48 15.51
C LYS A 137 -10.86 -3.57 14.04
N LEU A 138 -9.75 -2.92 13.70
CA LEU A 138 -9.14 -3.07 12.37
C LEU A 138 -8.77 -4.53 12.10
N GLN A 139 -8.10 -5.20 13.05
CA GLN A 139 -7.69 -6.60 12.88
C GLN A 139 -8.89 -7.53 12.75
N SER A 140 -9.96 -7.31 13.52
CA SER A 140 -11.22 -8.05 13.41
C SER A 140 -11.90 -7.84 12.07
N TRP A 141 -11.93 -6.59 11.58
CA TRP A 141 -12.46 -6.27 10.27
C TRP A 141 -11.62 -6.94 9.15
N LEU A 142 -10.29 -6.92 9.24
CA LEU A 142 -9.41 -7.58 8.29
C LEU A 142 -9.68 -9.09 8.22
N ARG A 143 -9.84 -9.77 9.36
CA ARG A 143 -10.22 -11.20 9.40
C ARG A 143 -11.55 -11.45 8.69
N LYS A 144 -12.54 -10.58 8.91
CA LYS A 144 -13.86 -10.70 8.30
C LYS A 144 -13.81 -10.59 6.78
N ILE A 145 -13.08 -9.60 6.23
CA ILE A 145 -13.04 -9.36 4.79
C ILE A 145 -12.11 -10.33 4.04
N ALA A 146 -11.05 -10.83 4.68
CA ALA A 146 -10.04 -11.66 4.02
C ALA A 146 -10.60 -12.93 3.36
N SER A 147 -11.74 -13.45 3.84
CA SER A 147 -12.39 -14.62 3.24
C SER A 147 -13.08 -14.31 1.91
N SER A 148 -13.64 -13.09 1.75
CA SER A 148 -14.45 -12.66 0.60
C SER A 148 -13.71 -11.74 -0.36
N ALA A 149 -12.65 -11.06 0.10
CA ALA A 149 -11.80 -10.23 -0.74
C ALA A 149 -11.02 -11.09 -1.75
N ASP A 150 -10.76 -10.53 -2.91
CA ASP A 150 -9.89 -11.13 -3.91
C ASP A 150 -8.40 -10.89 -3.55
N VAL A 151 -8.10 -9.71 -2.98
CA VAL A 151 -6.76 -9.34 -2.50
C VAL A 151 -6.87 -8.51 -1.22
N THR A 152 -6.14 -8.92 -0.18
CA THR A 152 -5.81 -8.07 0.97
C THR A 152 -4.32 -7.78 0.93
N MET A 153 -3.96 -6.53 0.66
CA MET A 153 -2.56 -6.14 0.51
C MET A 153 -2.12 -5.16 1.60
N SER A 154 -0.83 -5.22 1.94
CA SER A 154 -0.23 -4.24 2.84
C SER A 154 0.91 -3.48 2.19
N VAL A 155 1.15 -2.27 2.68
CA VAL A 155 2.28 -1.41 2.29
C VAL A 155 3.08 -1.09 3.54
N CYS A 156 4.42 -1.10 3.42
CA CYS A 156 5.34 -0.69 4.48
C CYS A 156 5.15 -1.52 5.76
N THR A 157 4.99 -0.88 6.91
CA THR A 157 4.73 -1.56 8.18
C THR A 157 3.26 -1.97 8.37
N GLY A 158 2.38 -1.67 7.42
CA GLY A 158 0.99 -2.15 7.39
C GLY A 158 0.86 -3.67 7.49
N VAL A 159 1.89 -4.42 7.05
CA VAL A 159 1.98 -5.87 7.20
C VAL A 159 1.84 -6.33 8.66
N THR A 160 2.20 -5.49 9.63
CA THR A 160 2.03 -5.81 11.06
C THR A 160 0.56 -5.94 11.45
N GLN A 161 -0.35 -5.23 10.78
CA GLN A 161 -1.80 -5.37 11.02
C GLN A 161 -2.30 -6.71 10.47
N LEU A 162 -1.79 -7.17 9.32
CA LEU A 162 -2.12 -8.48 8.77
C LEU A 162 -1.56 -9.61 9.66
N ALA A 163 -0.34 -9.45 10.18
CA ALA A 163 0.27 -10.40 11.10
C ALA A 163 -0.52 -10.50 12.42
N LYS A 164 -0.89 -9.36 13.03
CA LYS A 164 -1.74 -9.31 14.23
C LYS A 164 -3.14 -9.90 14.00
N ALA A 165 -3.68 -9.75 12.79
CA ALA A 165 -4.92 -10.39 12.40
C ALA A 165 -4.79 -11.91 12.16
N GLY A 166 -3.58 -12.48 12.21
CA GLY A 166 -3.32 -13.91 11.99
C GLY A 166 -3.36 -14.34 10.52
N LEU A 167 -3.39 -13.38 9.58
CA LEU A 167 -3.55 -13.66 8.14
C LEU A 167 -2.27 -14.13 7.45
N LEU A 168 -1.11 -14.04 8.11
CA LEU A 168 0.20 -14.36 7.56
C LEU A 168 0.83 -15.63 8.15
N ALA A 169 0.14 -16.36 9.01
CA ALA A 169 0.67 -17.59 9.59
C ALA A 169 1.06 -18.60 8.50
N GLY A 170 2.34 -19.03 8.50
CA GLY A 170 2.89 -19.98 7.52
C GLY A 170 3.01 -19.43 6.09
N LYS A 171 2.90 -18.11 5.90
CA LYS A 171 3.04 -17.46 4.59
C LYS A 171 4.34 -16.67 4.49
N SER A 172 4.75 -16.39 3.25
CA SER A 172 5.84 -15.44 3.00
C SER A 172 5.31 -14.00 3.07
N ALA A 173 6.13 -13.07 3.55
CA ALA A 173 5.79 -11.65 3.59
C ALA A 173 7.04 -10.77 3.43
N THR A 174 6.84 -9.51 3.08
CA THR A 174 7.88 -8.48 3.19
C THR A 174 7.35 -7.27 3.94
N ILE A 175 8.26 -6.42 4.39
CA ILE A 175 8.01 -5.21 5.15
C ILE A 175 9.04 -4.15 4.74
N HIS A 176 8.88 -2.90 5.17
CA HIS A 176 9.91 -1.88 5.02
C HIS A 176 11.25 -2.36 5.59
N ASN A 177 12.34 -2.11 4.87
CA ASN A 177 13.69 -2.61 5.16
C ASN A 177 14.18 -2.32 6.58
N ASP A 178 13.91 -1.14 7.11
CA ASP A 178 14.33 -0.74 8.46
C ASP A 178 13.68 -1.58 9.58
N TYR A 179 12.64 -2.34 9.25
CA TYR A 179 11.89 -3.16 10.20
C TYR A 179 12.10 -4.68 10.04
N TYR A 180 12.97 -5.12 9.15
CA TYR A 180 13.20 -6.55 8.89
C TYR A 180 13.47 -7.34 10.16
N ASP A 181 14.46 -6.91 10.96
CA ASP A 181 14.89 -7.69 12.12
C ASP A 181 13.85 -7.68 13.26
N SER A 182 13.22 -6.53 13.49
CA SER A 182 12.16 -6.42 14.48
C SER A 182 10.93 -7.24 14.11
N PHE A 183 10.56 -7.25 12.83
CA PHE A 183 9.44 -8.04 12.32
C PHE A 183 9.73 -9.55 12.42
N ALA A 184 10.89 -10.01 11.97
CA ALA A 184 11.30 -11.42 12.06
C ALA A 184 11.31 -11.91 13.52
N LYS A 185 11.79 -11.09 14.46
CA LYS A 185 11.78 -11.40 15.87
C LYS A 185 10.36 -11.48 16.44
N GLY A 186 9.47 -10.56 16.03
CA GLY A 186 8.08 -10.51 16.51
C GLY A 186 7.18 -11.60 15.91
N TYR A 187 7.49 -12.08 14.71
CA TYR A 187 6.67 -13.01 13.94
C TYR A 187 7.50 -14.15 13.33
N PRO A 188 8.12 -15.01 14.15
CA PRO A 188 9.06 -16.04 13.67
C PRO A 188 8.43 -17.12 12.77
N ASN A 189 7.10 -17.24 12.77
CA ASN A 189 6.35 -18.19 11.93
C ASN A 189 5.97 -17.61 10.55
N ILE A 190 6.40 -16.38 10.23
CA ILE A 190 6.21 -15.75 8.93
C ILE A 190 7.54 -15.83 8.17
N ASP A 191 7.51 -16.33 6.94
CA ASP A 191 8.69 -16.41 6.08
C ASP A 191 9.02 -15.03 5.51
N LEU A 192 9.88 -14.27 6.21
CA LEU A 192 10.25 -12.91 5.81
C LEU A 192 11.17 -12.91 4.60
N ARG A 193 10.68 -12.32 3.51
CA ARG A 193 11.46 -12.05 2.28
C ARG A 193 12.05 -10.66 2.35
N ARG A 194 13.38 -10.57 2.30
CA ARG A 194 14.15 -9.31 2.34
C ARG A 194 14.50 -8.86 0.93
N ASN A 195 14.68 -7.55 0.74
CA ASN A 195 15.15 -6.94 -0.51
C ASN A 195 14.25 -7.24 -1.72
N VAL A 196 12.96 -7.44 -1.48
CA VAL A 196 11.95 -7.62 -2.53
C VAL A 196 10.93 -6.48 -2.46
N ARG A 197 10.40 -6.08 -3.60
CA ARG A 197 9.41 -5.01 -3.63
C ARG A 197 8.08 -5.47 -3.07
N PHE A 198 7.67 -6.71 -3.35
CA PHE A 198 6.45 -7.30 -2.79
C PHE A 198 6.50 -8.83 -2.79
N VAL A 199 5.56 -9.43 -2.09
CA VAL A 199 5.30 -10.87 -2.01
C VAL A 199 3.80 -11.09 -2.18
N GLU A 200 3.39 -12.05 -3.01
CA GLU A 200 1.99 -12.43 -3.22
C GLU A 200 1.77 -13.88 -2.75
N ASN A 201 0.80 -14.08 -1.86
CA ASN A 201 0.27 -15.41 -1.48
C ASN A 201 -1.21 -15.44 -1.84
N GLU A 202 -1.56 -15.86 -3.05
CA GLU A 202 -2.95 -15.91 -3.52
C GLU A 202 -3.75 -14.63 -3.21
N LYS A 203 -4.45 -14.63 -2.05
CA LYS A 203 -5.30 -13.52 -1.58
C LYS A 203 -4.59 -12.52 -0.68
N ILE A 204 -3.45 -12.86 -0.10
CA ILE A 204 -2.70 -11.97 0.79
C ILE A 204 -1.41 -11.54 0.11
N SER A 205 -1.21 -10.25 -0.02
CA SER A 205 0.00 -9.69 -0.60
C SER A 205 0.62 -8.66 0.33
N THR A 206 1.94 -8.53 0.32
CA THR A 206 2.65 -7.55 1.14
C THR A 206 3.69 -6.83 0.32
N SER A 207 3.85 -5.53 0.49
CA SER A 207 4.91 -4.76 -0.15
C SER A 207 5.83 -4.10 0.86
N GLY A 208 7.05 -3.83 0.44
CA GLY A 208 8.08 -3.16 1.22
C GLY A 208 7.76 -1.68 1.47
N GLY A 209 8.81 -0.86 1.57
CA GLY A 209 8.66 0.57 1.86
C GLY A 209 7.87 1.32 0.80
N GLU A 210 7.04 2.16 1.23
CA GLU A 210 6.25 3.24 0.63
C GLU A 210 5.91 3.08 -0.86
N THR A 211 6.80 3.44 -1.78
CA THR A 211 6.53 3.35 -3.23
C THR A 211 6.34 1.92 -3.75
N CYS A 212 6.72 0.90 -2.98
CA CYS A 212 6.42 -0.49 -3.33
C CYS A 212 4.91 -0.77 -3.36
N GLY A 213 4.11 0.04 -2.65
CA GLY A 213 2.65 -0.01 -2.72
C GLY A 213 2.11 0.30 -4.11
N ILE A 214 2.77 1.21 -4.84
CA ILE A 214 2.43 1.54 -6.24
C ILE A 214 2.68 0.33 -7.14
N ASP A 215 3.85 -0.33 -7.00
CA ASP A 215 4.14 -1.55 -7.77
C ASP A 215 3.12 -2.65 -7.49
N LEU A 216 2.81 -2.92 -6.23
CA LEU A 216 1.84 -3.95 -5.89
C LEU A 216 0.42 -3.61 -6.39
N SER A 217 0.03 -2.32 -6.39
CA SER A 217 -1.25 -1.88 -6.96
C SER A 217 -1.30 -2.09 -8.47
N LEU A 218 -0.24 -1.72 -9.20
CA LEU A 218 -0.13 -2.00 -10.65
C LEU A 218 -0.15 -3.51 -10.93
N ARG A 219 0.43 -4.32 -10.05
CA ARG A 219 0.35 -5.77 -10.13
C ARG A 219 -1.08 -6.29 -9.94
N VAL A 220 -1.86 -5.72 -9.02
CA VAL A 220 -3.29 -6.04 -8.85
C VAL A 220 -4.08 -5.66 -10.11
N VAL A 221 -3.79 -4.50 -10.72
CA VAL A 221 -4.39 -4.09 -12.01
C VAL A 221 -4.05 -5.09 -13.11
N ASP A 222 -2.78 -5.53 -13.21
CA ASP A 222 -2.34 -6.57 -14.17
C ASP A 222 -3.12 -7.88 -13.98
N ARG A 223 -3.33 -8.31 -12.75
CA ARG A 223 -4.08 -9.54 -12.44
C ARG A 223 -5.56 -9.44 -12.80
N TYR A 224 -6.19 -8.27 -12.69
CA TYR A 224 -7.59 -8.06 -13.10
C TYR A 224 -7.77 -7.84 -14.59
N PHE A 225 -6.92 -7.03 -15.22
CA PHE A 225 -7.16 -6.47 -16.54
C PHE A 225 -6.03 -6.72 -17.55
N GLY A 226 -4.97 -7.36 -17.10
CA GLY A 226 -3.80 -7.68 -17.91
C GLY A 226 -2.77 -6.57 -18.04
N ARG A 227 -1.61 -6.97 -18.50
CA ARG A 227 -0.40 -6.15 -18.58
C ARG A 227 -0.59 -4.82 -19.30
N ALA A 228 -1.28 -4.81 -20.43
CA ALA A 228 -1.46 -3.60 -21.23
C ALA A 228 -2.23 -2.49 -20.48
N VAL A 229 -3.21 -2.86 -19.64
CA VAL A 229 -3.95 -1.89 -18.79
C VAL A 229 -3.03 -1.34 -17.70
N ALA A 230 -2.27 -2.20 -17.02
CA ALA A 230 -1.33 -1.76 -15.99
C ALA A 230 -0.24 -0.84 -16.55
N GLU A 231 0.29 -1.11 -17.74
CA GLU A 231 1.28 -0.25 -18.41
C GLU A 231 0.70 1.12 -18.79
N ARG A 232 -0.54 1.17 -19.31
CA ARG A 232 -1.22 2.44 -19.58
C ARG A 232 -1.41 3.25 -18.31
N THR A 233 -1.82 2.59 -17.22
CA THR A 233 -2.00 3.24 -15.91
C THR A 233 -0.68 3.78 -15.37
N ALA A 234 0.40 2.98 -15.36
CA ALA A 234 1.72 3.41 -14.95
C ALA A 234 2.20 4.63 -15.75
N LYS A 235 2.00 4.59 -17.08
CA LYS A 235 2.35 5.73 -17.96
C LYS A 235 1.52 6.98 -17.62
N PHE A 236 0.22 6.83 -17.36
CA PHE A 236 -0.66 7.95 -17.04
C PHE A 236 -0.25 8.66 -15.75
N ILE A 237 0.09 7.92 -14.69
CA ILE A 237 0.57 8.49 -13.43
C ILE A 237 2.08 8.82 -13.45
N ALA A 238 2.72 8.76 -14.62
CA ALA A 238 4.15 9.00 -14.81
C ALA A 238 5.08 8.13 -13.91
N PHE A 239 4.64 6.93 -13.54
CA PHE A 239 5.42 6.00 -12.74
C PHE A 239 6.32 5.15 -13.64
N ASN A 240 7.65 5.36 -13.54
CA ASN A 240 8.64 4.68 -14.35
C ASN A 240 9.24 3.41 -13.70
N GLY A 241 8.81 3.08 -12.48
CA GLY A 241 9.21 1.87 -11.78
C GLY A 241 8.77 0.62 -12.56
N LYS A 242 9.61 -0.41 -12.59
CA LYS A 242 9.34 -1.69 -13.26
C LYS A 242 9.22 -2.87 -12.28
N GLY A 243 9.20 -2.56 -10.99
CA GLY A 243 9.14 -3.57 -9.93
C GLY A 243 7.88 -4.44 -9.93
N TRP A 244 6.81 -4.01 -10.57
CA TRP A 244 5.54 -4.73 -10.71
C TRP A 244 5.49 -5.69 -11.92
N ILE A 245 6.49 -5.61 -12.81
CA ILE A 245 6.59 -6.46 -14.00
C ILE A 245 7.24 -7.78 -13.60
N VAL A 246 6.47 -8.81 -13.40
CA VAL A 246 6.91 -10.18 -13.05
C VAL A 246 6.46 -11.19 -14.08
#